data_6cd972c016aa6628fd4512ac429faa92
#
_entry.id   6cd972c016aa6628fd4512ac429faa92
#
_cell.length_a   1.000
_cell.length_b   1.000
_cell.length_c   1.000
_cell.angle_alpha   90.00
_cell.angle_beta   90.00
_cell.angle_gamma   90.00
#
_symmetry.space_group_name_H-M   'P 1'
#
loop_
_entity.id
_entity.type
_entity.pdbx_description
1 polymer ?
#
loop_
_entity_poly.entity_id
_entity_poly.type
_entity_poly.pdbx_seq_one_letter_code
_entity_poly.pdbx_strand_id
1 'polypeptide(L)'
;MIKKIIIILIFVFASIILSICIGSIFISPKEIISIFFYKIFYPNLIENKINADIIFSIRLPRSILAFFVGASLSLTGVVVQSILRNPLASAYNLGISSGAGLGAALLIITGIYFNQYVFVAVSTIFAFITIIFILFISNRIDKYMNNNSIILAGIVISLFLYSIMSFFIYIFPKHSNQIILWQLGNLYLKNLADIFIIIFITLIFLLVLIKYSTVLDIMTFGDDTSLSLGVDAKKMRIFFIIISSFITAVLVSFVGIIGFVDLVSPHIARKIFKANHIIVLPMSALFGGILLNVADIFSRIIISGANIPIGIITALIGAPFFLYIFIIGRNNKL
;
A
#
# COMPACT_ATOMS: atom_id res chain seq x y z
N MET A 1 0.93 -9.48 25.79
CA MET A 1 0.30 -9.15 24.51
C MET A 1 -0.44 -7.81 24.56
N ILE A 2 -1.39 -7.64 25.48
CA ILE A 2 -2.20 -6.42 25.61
C ILE A 2 -1.36 -5.13 25.72
N LYS A 3 -0.32 -5.10 26.58
CA LYS A 3 0.57 -3.91 26.68
C LYS A 3 1.19 -3.49 25.35
N LYS A 4 1.62 -4.45 24.52
CA LYS A 4 2.18 -4.15 23.18
C LYS A 4 1.13 -3.55 22.24
N ILE A 5 -0.10 -4.06 22.27
CA ILE A 5 -1.20 -3.54 21.45
C ILE A 5 -1.54 -2.11 21.87
N ILE A 6 -1.65 -1.82 23.17
CA ILE A 6 -1.92 -0.47 23.68
C ILE A 6 -0.83 0.52 23.21
N ILE A 7 0.44 0.12 23.29
CA ILE A 7 1.56 0.95 22.82
C ILE A 7 1.41 1.26 21.33
N ILE A 8 1.08 0.27 20.49
CA ILE A 8 0.90 0.50 19.04
C ILE A 8 -0.28 1.42 18.77
N LEU A 9 -1.39 1.28 19.48
CA LEU A 9 -2.53 2.18 19.36
C LEU A 9 -2.15 3.63 19.73
N ILE A 10 -1.35 3.82 20.78
CA ILE A 10 -0.80 5.14 21.12
C ILE A 10 0.05 5.70 19.95
N PHE A 11 0.91 4.87 19.33
CA PHE A 11 1.69 5.29 18.16
C PHE A 11 0.81 5.60 16.95
N VAL A 12 -0.29 4.90 16.73
CA VAL A 12 -1.27 5.23 15.67
C VAL A 12 -1.84 6.62 15.91
N PHE A 13 -2.39 6.88 17.10
CA PHE A 13 -2.93 8.19 17.44
C PHE A 13 -1.87 9.29 17.36
N ALA A 14 -0.67 9.03 17.87
CA ALA A 14 0.43 9.96 17.78
C ALA A 14 0.81 10.28 16.32
N SER A 15 0.86 9.27 15.44
CA SER A 15 1.18 9.48 14.03
C SER A 15 0.15 10.34 13.30
N ILE A 16 -1.14 10.15 13.59
CA ILE A 16 -2.23 10.95 13.04
C ILE A 16 -2.15 12.39 13.55
N ILE A 17 -1.99 12.58 14.87
CA ILE A 17 -1.87 13.91 15.48
C ILE A 17 -0.66 14.64 14.90
N LEU A 18 0.50 13.99 14.84
CA LEU A 18 1.71 14.57 14.27
C LEU A 18 1.52 14.94 12.78
N SER A 19 0.83 14.10 12.01
CA SER A 19 0.50 14.38 10.61
C SER A 19 -0.40 15.60 10.44
N ILE A 20 -1.28 15.89 11.41
CA ILE A 20 -2.12 17.08 11.42
C ILE A 20 -1.31 18.32 11.87
N CYS A 21 -0.44 18.18 12.90
CA CYS A 21 0.38 19.27 13.42
C CYS A 21 1.42 19.75 12.41
N ILE A 22 2.13 18.80 11.78
CA ILE A 22 3.33 19.04 10.99
C ILE A 22 2.98 19.13 9.50
N GLY A 23 3.45 20.20 8.87
CA GLY A 23 3.32 20.46 7.43
C GLY A 23 4.08 21.71 7.06
N SER A 24 3.79 22.34 5.91
CA SER A 24 4.42 23.60 5.48
C SER A 24 4.27 24.73 6.52
N ILE A 25 3.18 24.70 7.29
CA ILE A 25 2.92 25.57 8.43
C ILE A 25 2.71 24.67 9.64
N PHE A 26 3.38 24.96 10.77
CA PHE A 26 3.18 24.22 12.01
C PHE A 26 1.91 24.71 12.71
N ILE A 27 1.00 23.81 13.07
CA ILE A 27 -0.19 24.10 13.88
C ILE A 27 0.00 23.40 15.23
N SER A 28 -0.08 24.17 16.32
CA SER A 28 0.17 23.62 17.64
C SER A 28 -0.90 22.61 18.07
N PRO A 29 -0.55 21.59 18.87
CA PRO A 29 -1.56 20.63 19.39
C PRO A 29 -2.68 21.30 20.17
N LYS A 30 -2.38 22.39 20.91
CA LYS A 30 -3.39 23.15 21.65
C LYS A 30 -4.40 23.78 20.70
N GLU A 31 -3.94 24.39 19.64
CA GLU A 31 -4.78 25.01 18.61
C GLU A 31 -5.65 23.97 17.90
N ILE A 32 -5.08 22.80 17.58
CA ILE A 32 -5.84 21.70 16.98
C ILE A 32 -7.00 21.27 17.90
N ILE A 33 -6.71 21.03 19.19
CA ILE A 33 -7.76 20.66 20.16
C ILE A 33 -8.83 21.75 20.25
N SER A 34 -8.43 23.02 20.31
CA SER A 34 -9.33 24.17 20.31
C SER A 34 -10.23 24.19 19.08
N ILE A 35 -9.63 24.06 17.88
CA ILE A 35 -10.36 24.05 16.61
C ILE A 35 -11.35 22.88 16.53
N PHE A 36 -10.96 21.66 16.97
CA PHE A 36 -11.88 20.52 17.05
C PHE A 36 -13.04 20.77 18.01
N PHE A 37 -12.74 21.30 19.21
CA PHE A 37 -13.75 21.64 20.20
C PHE A 37 -14.75 22.67 19.65
N TYR A 38 -14.26 23.80 19.11
CA TYR A 38 -15.13 24.83 18.54
C TYR A 38 -15.90 24.33 17.32
N LYS A 39 -15.32 23.50 16.45
CA LYS A 39 -16.01 22.95 15.29
C LYS A 39 -17.23 22.10 15.66
N ILE A 40 -17.16 21.38 16.80
CA ILE A 40 -18.24 20.51 17.28
C ILE A 40 -19.31 21.32 18.04
N PHE A 41 -18.89 22.20 18.95
CA PHE A 41 -19.80 22.82 19.90
C PHE A 41 -20.17 24.28 19.53
N TYR A 42 -19.26 25.03 18.92
CA TYR A 42 -19.42 26.46 18.66
C TYR A 42 -18.81 26.88 17.29
N PRO A 43 -19.35 26.40 16.14
CA PRO A 43 -18.70 26.57 14.82
C PRO A 43 -18.42 28.04 14.45
N ASN A 44 -19.25 28.95 14.93
CA ASN A 44 -19.15 30.39 14.65
C ASN A 44 -18.03 31.10 15.45
N LEU A 45 -17.46 30.46 16.47
CA LEU A 45 -16.44 31.03 17.36
C LEU A 45 -15.02 30.57 17.02
N ILE A 46 -14.81 29.97 15.85
CA ILE A 46 -13.47 29.59 15.38
C ILE A 46 -12.69 30.84 15.04
N GLU A 47 -11.68 31.17 15.87
CA GLU A 47 -10.84 32.34 15.69
C GLU A 47 -10.00 32.26 14.41
N ASN A 48 -9.35 31.11 14.17
CA ASN A 48 -8.50 30.90 13.00
C ASN A 48 -9.17 29.98 11.98
N LYS A 49 -10.00 30.56 11.12
CA LYS A 49 -10.72 29.82 10.05
C LYS A 49 -9.76 29.19 9.04
N ILE A 50 -8.63 29.84 8.73
CA ILE A 50 -7.64 29.32 7.77
C ILE A 50 -7.03 28.02 8.29
N ASN A 51 -6.60 27.98 9.56
CA ASN A 51 -6.06 26.75 10.14
C ASN A 51 -7.13 25.66 10.27
N ALA A 52 -8.37 26.02 10.55
CA ALA A 52 -9.47 25.06 10.56
C ALA A 52 -9.69 24.44 9.17
N ASP A 53 -9.69 25.24 8.11
CA ASP A 53 -9.83 24.74 6.73
C ASP A 53 -8.64 23.86 6.32
N ILE A 54 -7.42 24.24 6.69
CA ILE A 54 -6.22 23.41 6.46
C ILE A 54 -6.35 22.05 7.17
N ILE A 55 -6.83 22.04 8.41
CA ILE A 55 -6.99 20.81 9.19
C ILE A 55 -8.06 19.91 8.56
N PHE A 56 -9.28 20.42 8.36
CA PHE A 56 -10.41 19.59 7.97
C PHE A 56 -10.47 19.26 6.49
N SER A 57 -9.99 20.16 5.61
CA SER A 57 -10.08 19.97 4.16
C SER A 57 -8.82 19.36 3.56
N ILE A 58 -7.65 19.45 4.24
CA ILE A 58 -6.38 18.99 3.66
C ILE A 58 -5.71 17.94 4.55
N ARG A 59 -5.36 18.28 5.82
CA ARG A 59 -4.46 17.45 6.63
C ARG A 59 -5.12 16.21 7.19
N LEU A 60 -6.30 16.33 7.78
CA LEU A 60 -7.03 15.21 8.36
C LEU A 60 -7.43 14.18 7.29
N PRO A 61 -8.06 14.58 6.16
CA PRO A 61 -8.35 13.66 5.07
C PRO A 61 -7.11 12.95 4.53
N ARG A 62 -6.02 13.68 4.32
CA ARG A 62 -4.75 13.14 3.83
C ARG A 62 -4.10 12.15 4.82
N SER A 63 -4.14 12.44 6.12
CA SER A 63 -3.61 11.56 7.16
C SER A 63 -4.42 10.26 7.26
N ILE A 64 -5.75 10.34 7.18
CA ILE A 64 -6.63 9.16 7.16
C ILE A 64 -6.36 8.32 5.92
N LEU A 65 -6.25 8.97 4.75
CA LEU A 65 -5.90 8.28 3.51
C LEU A 65 -4.56 7.55 3.63
N ALA A 66 -3.51 8.26 4.07
CA ALA A 66 -2.18 7.68 4.25
C ALA A 66 -2.26 6.44 5.15
N PHE A 67 -2.97 6.55 6.28
CA PHE A 67 -3.14 5.43 7.20
C PHE A 67 -3.79 4.21 6.53
N PHE A 68 -4.91 4.38 5.86
CA PHE A 68 -5.63 3.25 5.27
C PHE A 68 -4.97 2.68 4.02
N VAL A 69 -4.31 3.50 3.20
CA VAL A 69 -3.47 3.02 2.10
C VAL A 69 -2.30 2.19 2.65
N GLY A 70 -1.58 2.70 3.65
CA GLY A 70 -0.49 1.97 4.29
C GLY A 70 -0.94 0.66 4.93
N ALA A 71 -2.10 0.66 5.61
CA ALA A 71 -2.70 -0.52 6.19
C ALA A 71 -3.03 -1.58 5.13
N SER A 72 -3.69 -1.18 4.03
CA SER A 72 -4.04 -2.09 2.93
C SER A 72 -2.80 -2.69 2.26
N LEU A 73 -1.80 -1.87 1.94
CA LEU A 73 -0.55 -2.34 1.34
C LEU A 73 0.16 -3.34 2.26
N SER A 74 0.17 -3.05 3.55
CA SER A 74 0.76 -3.97 4.53
C SER A 74 0.02 -5.30 4.60
N LEU A 75 -1.31 -5.31 4.54
CA LEU A 75 -2.13 -6.53 4.48
C LEU A 75 -1.81 -7.36 3.24
N THR A 76 -1.72 -6.74 2.06
CA THR A 76 -1.34 -7.45 0.82
C THR A 76 0.06 -8.04 0.94
N GLY A 77 0.99 -7.31 1.56
CA GLY A 77 2.34 -7.80 1.85
C GLY A 77 2.34 -9.04 2.75
N VAL A 78 1.57 -9.04 3.86
CA VAL A 78 1.44 -10.24 4.72
C VAL A 78 1.01 -11.45 3.91
N VAL A 79 -0.04 -11.29 3.09
CA VAL A 79 -0.61 -12.37 2.29
C VAL A 79 0.40 -12.91 1.27
N VAL A 80 0.94 -12.02 0.42
CA VAL A 80 1.84 -12.39 -0.67
C VAL A 80 3.12 -13.06 -0.13
N GLN A 81 3.71 -12.51 0.94
CA GLN A 81 4.87 -13.12 1.59
C GLN A 81 4.57 -14.51 2.16
N SER A 82 3.39 -14.72 2.72
CA SER A 82 3.00 -16.00 3.33
C SER A 82 2.74 -17.06 2.28
N ILE A 83 1.93 -16.76 1.23
CA ILE A 83 1.58 -17.75 0.20
C ILE A 83 2.75 -18.09 -0.72
N LEU A 84 3.67 -17.14 -0.95
CA LEU A 84 4.88 -17.36 -1.74
C LEU A 84 6.06 -17.81 -0.88
N ARG A 85 5.89 -17.87 0.45
CA ARG A 85 6.94 -18.26 1.40
C ARG A 85 8.26 -17.51 1.17
N ASN A 86 8.12 -16.23 0.80
CA ASN A 86 9.25 -15.38 0.50
C ASN A 86 9.05 -14.00 1.17
N PRO A 87 9.90 -13.62 2.14
CA PRO A 87 9.76 -12.34 2.83
C PRO A 87 10.01 -11.11 1.93
N LEU A 88 10.59 -11.33 0.74
CA LEU A 88 10.84 -10.30 -0.27
C LEU A 88 9.71 -10.21 -1.30
N ALA A 89 8.72 -11.08 -1.23
CA ALA A 89 7.60 -11.05 -2.14
C ALA A 89 6.70 -9.85 -1.86
N SER A 90 6.36 -9.13 -2.91
CA SER A 90 5.50 -7.95 -2.91
C SER A 90 4.47 -8.10 -4.02
N ALA A 91 3.27 -7.58 -3.79
CA ALA A 91 2.24 -7.51 -4.81
C ALA A 91 2.69 -6.68 -6.03
N TYR A 92 3.56 -5.69 -5.81
CA TYR A 92 4.15 -4.90 -6.89
C TYR A 92 5.01 -5.73 -7.84
N ASN A 93 5.79 -6.67 -7.30
CA ASN A 93 6.66 -7.56 -8.09
C ASN A 93 5.87 -8.58 -8.91
N LEU A 94 4.56 -8.72 -8.66
CA LEU A 94 3.65 -9.52 -9.46
C LEU A 94 3.06 -8.75 -10.65
N GLY A 95 3.68 -7.65 -11.10
CA GLY A 95 3.30 -6.93 -12.31
C GLY A 95 2.10 -5.99 -12.19
N ILE A 96 1.49 -5.89 -11.01
CA ILE A 96 0.28 -5.10 -10.79
C ILE A 96 0.54 -3.61 -11.04
N SER A 97 1.65 -3.09 -10.50
CA SER A 97 2.03 -1.69 -10.67
C SER A 97 2.35 -1.34 -12.13
N SER A 98 3.04 -2.23 -12.84
CA SER A 98 3.38 -2.03 -14.26
C SER A 98 2.12 -2.04 -15.13
N GLY A 99 1.16 -2.94 -14.84
CA GLY A 99 -0.12 -2.99 -15.52
C GLY A 99 -0.96 -1.74 -15.26
N ALA A 100 -1.11 -1.33 -13.99
CA ALA A 100 -1.80 -0.09 -13.64
C ALA A 100 -1.14 1.13 -14.31
N GLY A 101 0.21 1.17 -14.31
CA GLY A 101 0.99 2.22 -14.94
C GLY A 101 0.78 2.33 -16.44
N LEU A 102 0.69 1.20 -17.13
CA LEU A 102 0.38 1.18 -18.55
C LEU A 102 -1.03 1.73 -18.83
N GLY A 103 -2.03 1.31 -18.05
CA GLY A 103 -3.40 1.83 -18.15
C GLY A 103 -3.47 3.34 -17.89
N ALA A 104 -2.77 3.81 -16.85
CA ALA A 104 -2.66 5.23 -16.54
C ALA A 104 -1.96 6.02 -17.66
N ALA A 105 -0.84 5.50 -18.18
CA ALA A 105 -0.10 6.14 -19.25
C ALA A 105 -0.95 6.30 -20.53
N LEU A 106 -1.70 5.27 -20.92
CA LEU A 106 -2.61 5.34 -22.06
C LEU A 106 -3.66 6.43 -21.89
N LEU A 107 -4.28 6.55 -20.71
CA LEU A 107 -5.25 7.61 -20.45
C LEU A 107 -4.63 9.00 -20.45
N ILE A 108 -3.42 9.14 -19.91
CA ILE A 108 -2.69 10.42 -19.92
C ILE A 108 -2.37 10.85 -21.34
N ILE A 109 -1.90 9.93 -22.20
CA ILE A 109 -1.52 10.22 -23.58
C ILE A 109 -2.73 10.57 -24.44
N THR A 110 -3.81 9.80 -24.30
CA THR A 110 -5.04 10.00 -25.09
C THR A 110 -5.85 11.22 -24.64
N GLY A 111 -5.59 11.73 -23.43
CA GLY A 111 -6.37 12.84 -22.86
C GLY A 111 -7.83 12.47 -22.56
N ILE A 112 -8.18 11.19 -22.59
CA ILE A 112 -9.53 10.69 -22.35
C ILE A 112 -9.74 10.55 -20.85
N TYR A 113 -9.83 11.67 -20.11
CA TYR A 113 -10.30 11.60 -18.73
C TYR A 113 -11.66 12.22 -18.58
N PHE A 114 -12.69 11.38 -18.62
CA PHE A 114 -14.04 11.86 -18.34
C PHE A 114 -14.20 12.22 -16.85
N ASN A 115 -13.61 11.43 -15.96
CA ASN A 115 -13.52 11.70 -14.52
C ASN A 115 -12.47 10.79 -13.84
N GLN A 116 -12.18 11.08 -12.57
CA GLN A 116 -11.21 10.31 -11.78
C GLN A 116 -11.58 8.82 -11.66
N TYR A 117 -12.85 8.48 -11.55
CA TYR A 117 -13.29 7.08 -11.39
C TYR A 117 -13.07 6.25 -12.66
N VAL A 118 -13.21 6.86 -13.84
CA VAL A 118 -12.85 6.20 -15.12
C VAL A 118 -11.35 5.92 -15.15
N PHE A 119 -10.53 6.88 -14.72
CA PHE A 119 -9.08 6.70 -14.63
C PHE A 119 -8.72 5.54 -13.69
N VAL A 120 -9.31 5.50 -12.49
CA VAL A 120 -9.12 4.42 -11.51
C VAL A 120 -9.59 3.08 -12.08
N ALA A 121 -10.77 3.03 -12.70
CA ALA A 121 -11.31 1.80 -13.25
C ALA A 121 -10.42 1.22 -14.36
N VAL A 122 -10.00 2.04 -15.33
CA VAL A 122 -9.14 1.57 -16.44
C VAL A 122 -7.78 1.11 -15.91
N SER A 123 -7.12 1.89 -15.05
CA SER A 123 -5.84 1.47 -14.46
C SER A 123 -5.97 0.18 -13.66
N THR A 124 -7.06 0.01 -12.90
CA THR A 124 -7.36 -1.22 -12.16
C THR A 124 -7.59 -2.41 -13.11
N ILE A 125 -8.32 -2.22 -14.21
CA ILE A 125 -8.57 -3.26 -15.21
C ILE A 125 -7.26 -3.73 -15.85
N PHE A 126 -6.38 -2.80 -16.25
CA PHE A 126 -5.08 -3.16 -16.82
C PHE A 126 -4.21 -3.93 -15.83
N ALA A 127 -4.18 -3.52 -14.56
CA ALA A 127 -3.48 -4.25 -13.52
C ALA A 127 -4.06 -5.66 -13.32
N PHE A 128 -5.39 -5.78 -13.35
CA PHE A 128 -6.06 -7.06 -13.16
C PHE A 128 -5.87 -8.01 -14.36
N ILE A 129 -5.90 -7.50 -15.58
CA ILE A 129 -5.55 -8.26 -16.79
C ILE A 129 -4.10 -8.76 -16.69
N THR A 130 -3.19 -7.92 -16.21
CA THR A 130 -1.78 -8.30 -16.03
C THR A 130 -1.62 -9.48 -15.10
N ILE A 131 -2.28 -9.49 -13.93
CA ILE A 131 -2.16 -10.61 -12.99
C ILE A 131 -2.80 -11.89 -13.53
N ILE A 132 -3.94 -11.80 -14.22
CA ILE A 132 -4.55 -12.96 -14.88
C ILE A 132 -3.58 -13.53 -15.91
N PHE A 133 -2.93 -12.69 -16.69
CA PHE A 133 -1.95 -13.10 -17.69
C PHE A 133 -0.72 -13.77 -17.05
N ILE A 134 -0.21 -13.24 -15.94
CA ILE A 134 0.87 -13.85 -15.18
C ILE A 134 0.48 -15.22 -14.64
N LEU A 135 -0.70 -15.34 -14.03
CA LEU A 135 -1.20 -16.63 -13.55
C LEU A 135 -1.39 -17.64 -14.68
N PHE A 136 -1.88 -17.20 -15.84
CA PHE A 136 -2.00 -18.03 -17.03
C PHE A 136 -0.63 -18.56 -17.51
N ILE A 137 0.36 -17.69 -17.64
CA ILE A 137 1.72 -18.07 -18.05
C ILE A 137 2.35 -18.99 -17.00
N SER A 138 2.25 -18.64 -15.72
CA SER A 138 2.81 -19.46 -14.64
C SER A 138 2.22 -20.89 -14.65
N ASN A 139 0.91 -21.04 -14.89
CA ASN A 139 0.27 -22.35 -14.97
C ASN A 139 0.67 -23.12 -16.24
N ARG A 140 1.11 -22.44 -17.31
CA ARG A 140 1.64 -23.09 -18.53
C ARG A 140 3.09 -23.57 -18.34
N ILE A 141 3.89 -22.80 -17.58
CA ILE A 141 5.27 -23.17 -17.27
C ILE A 141 5.30 -24.32 -16.26
N ASP A 142 4.47 -24.25 -15.23
CA ASP A 142 4.39 -25.23 -14.16
C ASP A 142 2.95 -25.45 -13.70
N LYS A 143 2.45 -26.67 -13.94
CA LYS A 143 1.07 -27.05 -13.58
C LYS A 143 0.78 -26.98 -12.08
N TYR A 144 1.80 -27.09 -11.23
CA TYR A 144 1.67 -26.96 -9.77
C TYR A 144 1.71 -25.51 -9.32
N MET A 145 2.05 -24.57 -10.23
CA MET A 145 2.17 -23.15 -9.94
C MET A 145 3.09 -22.89 -8.74
N ASN A 146 4.28 -23.48 -8.76
CA ASN A 146 5.30 -23.23 -7.74
C ASN A 146 5.58 -21.75 -7.58
N ASN A 147 5.95 -21.34 -6.36
CA ASN A 147 6.18 -19.96 -6.01
C ASN A 147 7.20 -19.26 -6.93
N ASN A 148 8.27 -19.97 -7.32
CA ASN A 148 9.31 -19.44 -8.19
C ASN A 148 8.80 -19.13 -9.60
N SER A 149 7.89 -19.99 -10.15
CA SER A 149 7.30 -19.76 -11.47
C SER A 149 6.42 -18.52 -11.50
N ILE A 150 5.65 -18.27 -10.43
CA ILE A 150 4.81 -17.09 -10.30
C ILE A 150 5.68 -15.82 -10.19
N ILE A 151 6.70 -15.84 -9.34
CA ILE A 151 7.61 -14.71 -9.13
C ILE A 151 8.37 -14.39 -10.43
N LEU A 152 8.91 -15.42 -11.11
CA LEU A 152 9.66 -15.22 -12.35
C LEU A 152 8.76 -14.66 -13.46
N ALA A 153 7.58 -15.23 -13.65
CA ALA A 153 6.61 -14.71 -14.63
C ALA A 153 6.22 -13.26 -14.31
N GLY A 154 6.01 -12.94 -13.02
CA GLY A 154 5.72 -11.59 -12.57
C GLY A 154 6.85 -10.61 -12.92
N ILE A 155 8.09 -10.95 -12.63
CA ILE A 155 9.26 -10.10 -12.93
C ILE A 155 9.39 -9.87 -14.45
N VAL A 156 9.33 -10.92 -15.26
CA VAL A 156 9.49 -10.82 -16.72
C VAL A 156 8.40 -9.94 -17.34
N ILE A 157 7.14 -10.15 -16.94
CA ILE A 157 6.02 -9.35 -17.44
C ILE A 157 6.10 -7.90 -16.94
N SER A 158 6.52 -7.69 -15.70
CA SER A 158 6.74 -6.32 -15.18
C SER A 158 7.77 -5.57 -15.99
N LEU A 159 8.91 -6.18 -16.31
CA LEU A 159 9.96 -5.59 -17.13
C LEU A 159 9.47 -5.29 -18.55
N PHE A 160 8.70 -6.19 -19.13
CA PHE A 160 8.11 -5.99 -20.47
C PHE A 160 7.14 -4.79 -20.49
N LEU A 161 6.19 -4.74 -19.55
CA LEU A 161 5.26 -3.61 -19.44
C LEU A 161 5.94 -2.30 -19.11
N TYR A 162 6.98 -2.32 -18.26
CA TYR A 162 7.80 -1.15 -17.97
C TYR A 162 8.54 -0.65 -19.23
N SER A 163 9.02 -1.56 -20.09
CA SER A 163 9.65 -1.19 -21.35
C SER A 163 8.66 -0.52 -22.31
N ILE A 164 7.42 -1.02 -22.40
CA ILE A 164 6.35 -0.37 -23.18
C ILE A 164 6.07 1.04 -22.64
N MET A 165 5.99 1.18 -21.32
CA MET A 165 5.74 2.47 -20.69
C MET A 165 6.89 3.47 -20.92
N SER A 166 8.15 3.00 -20.87
CA SER A 166 9.33 3.80 -21.19
C SER A 166 9.33 4.25 -22.67
N PHE A 167 8.87 3.37 -23.55
CA PHE A 167 8.68 3.69 -24.97
C PHE A 167 7.61 4.80 -25.17
N PHE A 168 6.50 4.75 -24.42
CA PHE A 168 5.50 5.81 -24.45
C PHE A 168 6.03 7.13 -23.91
N ILE A 169 6.81 7.12 -22.83
CA ILE A 169 7.47 8.33 -22.30
C ILE A 169 8.39 8.97 -23.35
N TYR A 170 9.10 8.16 -24.12
CA TYR A 170 9.99 8.62 -25.20
C TYR A 170 9.23 9.22 -26.38
N ILE A 171 8.19 8.54 -26.87
CA ILE A 171 7.41 9.00 -28.04
C ILE A 171 6.50 10.20 -27.71
N PHE A 172 6.00 10.29 -26.49
CA PHE A 172 5.07 11.35 -26.08
C PHE A 172 5.69 12.28 -25.02
N PRO A 173 6.73 13.07 -25.35
CA PRO A 173 7.48 13.87 -24.39
C PRO A 173 6.62 14.92 -23.66
N LYS A 174 5.53 15.39 -24.29
CA LYS A 174 4.58 16.33 -23.67
C LYS A 174 3.87 15.74 -22.44
N HIS A 175 3.70 14.44 -22.38
CA HIS A 175 3.01 13.72 -21.30
C HIS A 175 3.98 13.02 -20.33
N SER A 176 5.29 13.02 -20.63
CA SER A 176 6.30 12.28 -19.86
C SER A 176 6.31 12.66 -18.37
N ASN A 177 6.25 13.95 -18.07
CA ASN A 177 6.27 14.43 -16.68
C ASN A 177 5.04 13.95 -15.90
N GLN A 178 3.85 13.96 -16.50
CA GLN A 178 2.62 13.49 -15.85
C GLN A 178 2.67 11.98 -15.56
N ILE A 179 3.17 11.19 -16.52
CA ILE A 179 3.33 9.73 -16.35
C ILE A 179 4.33 9.44 -15.22
N ILE A 180 5.48 10.10 -15.21
CA ILE A 180 6.51 9.91 -14.19
C ILE A 180 5.98 10.32 -12.81
N LEU A 181 5.34 11.48 -12.68
CA LEU A 181 4.78 11.94 -11.40
C LEU A 181 3.70 11.00 -10.88
N TRP A 182 2.87 10.43 -11.77
CA TRP A 182 1.88 9.44 -11.37
C TRP A 182 2.54 8.16 -10.83
N GLN A 183 3.62 7.68 -11.51
CA GLN A 183 4.37 6.50 -11.07
C GLN A 183 5.02 6.69 -9.70
N LEU A 184 5.46 7.90 -9.37
CA LEU A 184 6.13 8.19 -8.10
C LEU A 184 5.19 8.19 -6.89
N GLY A 185 3.88 8.06 -7.11
CA GLY A 185 2.87 7.99 -6.07
C GLY A 185 2.61 9.31 -5.34
N ASN A 186 1.35 9.53 -5.02
CA ASN A 186 0.94 10.79 -4.42
C ASN A 186 -0.37 10.59 -3.63
N LEU A 187 -0.50 11.28 -2.49
CA LEU A 187 -1.67 11.23 -1.60
C LEU A 187 -2.61 12.44 -1.80
N TYR A 188 -2.68 12.98 -3.01
CA TYR A 188 -3.64 14.02 -3.33
C TYR A 188 -5.00 13.42 -3.64
N LEU A 189 -5.97 13.71 -2.78
CA LEU A 189 -7.36 13.35 -3.01
C LEU A 189 -8.13 14.52 -3.60
N LYS A 190 -9.05 14.21 -4.49
CA LYS A 190 -10.00 15.18 -5.02
C LYS A 190 -11.29 15.22 -4.21
N ASN A 191 -11.71 14.08 -3.63
CA ASN A 191 -12.99 13.95 -2.93
C ASN A 191 -12.89 13.12 -1.65
N LEU A 192 -13.70 13.43 -0.64
CA LEU A 192 -13.84 12.63 0.57
C LEU A 192 -14.38 11.22 0.28
N ALA A 193 -15.17 11.05 -0.79
CA ALA A 193 -15.67 9.74 -1.20
C ALA A 193 -14.56 8.73 -1.49
N ASP A 194 -13.41 9.19 -2.01
CA ASP A 194 -12.26 8.32 -2.29
C ASP A 194 -11.71 7.70 -1.01
N ILE A 195 -11.71 8.47 0.09
CA ILE A 195 -11.27 7.98 1.42
C ILE A 195 -12.22 6.88 1.90
N PHE A 196 -13.52 7.13 1.81
CA PHE A 196 -14.52 6.13 2.25
C PHE A 196 -14.42 4.83 1.46
N ILE A 197 -14.17 4.91 0.14
CA ILE A 197 -13.94 3.73 -0.70
C ILE A 197 -12.72 2.95 -0.19
N ILE A 198 -11.60 3.62 0.06
CA ILE A 198 -10.36 2.98 0.52
C ILE A 198 -10.53 2.39 1.93
N ILE A 199 -11.18 3.10 2.85
CA ILE A 199 -11.51 2.59 4.19
C ILE A 199 -12.35 1.32 4.07
N PHE A 200 -13.44 1.37 3.30
CA PHE A 200 -14.36 0.26 3.14
C PHE A 200 -13.68 -0.99 2.57
N ILE A 201 -12.91 -0.81 1.50
CA ILE A 201 -12.15 -1.89 0.88
C ILE A 201 -11.12 -2.47 1.86
N THR A 202 -10.41 -1.63 2.60
CA THR A 202 -9.41 -2.06 3.60
C THR A 202 -10.05 -2.91 4.70
N LEU A 203 -11.18 -2.46 5.24
CA LEU A 203 -11.87 -3.16 6.32
C LEU A 203 -12.44 -4.49 5.85
N ILE A 204 -13.08 -4.53 4.69
CA ILE A 204 -13.58 -5.79 4.11
C ILE A 204 -12.42 -6.76 3.87
N PHE A 205 -11.31 -6.27 3.29
CA PHE A 205 -10.15 -7.10 3.04
C PHE A 205 -9.57 -7.68 4.32
N LEU A 206 -9.43 -6.86 5.37
CA LEU A 206 -8.99 -7.32 6.69
C LEU A 206 -9.92 -8.40 7.25
N LEU A 207 -11.24 -8.21 7.18
CA LEU A 207 -12.22 -9.19 7.67
C LEU A 207 -12.11 -10.53 6.90
N VAL A 208 -11.98 -10.47 5.57
CA VAL A 208 -11.76 -11.66 4.74
C VAL A 208 -10.47 -12.36 5.15
N LEU A 209 -9.37 -11.63 5.32
CA LEU A 209 -8.09 -12.23 5.71
C LEU A 209 -8.11 -12.83 7.11
N ILE A 210 -8.80 -12.21 8.07
CA ILE A 210 -8.98 -12.77 9.43
C ILE A 210 -9.72 -14.10 9.35
N LYS A 211 -10.78 -14.19 8.54
CA LYS A 211 -11.52 -15.44 8.32
C LYS A 211 -10.63 -16.56 7.79
N TYR A 212 -9.67 -16.23 6.91
CA TYR A 212 -8.76 -17.19 6.30
C TYR A 212 -7.38 -17.25 6.98
N SER A 213 -7.22 -16.66 8.17
CA SER A 213 -5.93 -16.58 8.88
C SER A 213 -5.31 -17.97 9.13
N THR A 214 -6.10 -18.96 9.54
CA THR A 214 -5.65 -20.34 9.75
C THR A 214 -5.15 -20.98 8.44
N VAL A 215 -5.81 -20.70 7.32
CA VAL A 215 -5.38 -21.18 6.01
C VAL A 215 -4.03 -20.58 5.63
N LEU A 216 -3.83 -19.29 5.89
CA LEU A 216 -2.53 -18.62 5.70
C LEU A 216 -1.45 -19.25 6.59
N ASP A 217 -1.76 -19.56 7.86
CA ASP A 217 -0.82 -20.25 8.76
C ASP A 217 -0.42 -21.62 8.17
N ILE A 218 -1.39 -22.43 7.74
CA ILE A 218 -1.15 -23.75 7.15
C ILE A 218 -0.29 -23.65 5.89
N MET A 219 -0.55 -22.69 5.00
CA MET A 219 0.20 -22.51 3.74
C MET A 219 1.68 -22.18 3.95
N THR A 220 2.06 -21.64 5.12
CA THR A 220 3.48 -21.38 5.43
C THR A 220 4.31 -22.64 5.63
N PHE A 221 3.69 -23.78 5.97
CA PHE A 221 4.38 -25.06 6.20
C PHE A 221 4.71 -25.83 4.92
N GLY A 222 4.20 -25.38 3.77
CA GLY A 222 4.46 -26.00 2.47
C GLY A 222 3.23 -26.65 1.86
N ASP A 223 3.33 -26.99 0.57
CA ASP A 223 2.18 -27.46 -0.23
C ASP A 223 1.74 -28.86 0.21
N ASP A 224 2.71 -29.78 0.45
CA ASP A 224 2.41 -31.14 0.88
C ASP A 224 1.77 -31.18 2.28
N THR A 225 2.29 -30.36 3.20
CA THR A 225 1.72 -30.23 4.55
C THR A 225 0.33 -29.61 4.47
N SER A 226 0.14 -28.60 3.63
CA SER A 226 -1.17 -27.96 3.43
C SER A 226 -2.21 -28.97 2.94
N LEU A 227 -1.84 -29.79 1.98
CA LEU A 227 -2.72 -30.82 1.42
C LEU A 227 -3.08 -31.88 2.49
N SER A 228 -2.11 -32.32 3.30
CA SER A 228 -2.32 -33.25 4.41
C SER A 228 -3.30 -32.72 5.46
N LEU A 229 -3.35 -31.38 5.63
CA LEU A 229 -4.26 -30.68 6.52
C LEU A 229 -5.59 -30.28 5.83
N GLY A 230 -5.84 -30.76 4.61
CA GLY A 230 -7.08 -30.53 3.87
C GLY A 230 -7.15 -29.18 3.13
N VAL A 231 -6.02 -28.47 2.96
CA VAL A 231 -5.93 -27.20 2.25
C VAL A 231 -5.29 -27.41 0.87
N ASP A 232 -6.05 -27.16 -0.19
CA ASP A 232 -5.52 -27.15 -1.58
C ASP A 232 -4.67 -25.86 -1.76
N ALA A 233 -3.37 -26.00 -1.61
CA ALA A 233 -2.42 -24.89 -1.65
C ALA A 233 -2.47 -24.13 -2.99
N LYS A 234 -2.68 -24.83 -4.14
CA LYS A 234 -2.78 -24.20 -5.47
C LYS A 234 -4.01 -23.30 -5.56
N LYS A 235 -5.18 -23.81 -5.19
CA LYS A 235 -6.43 -23.03 -5.25
C LYS A 235 -6.39 -21.84 -4.32
N MET A 236 -5.91 -22.03 -3.08
CA MET A 236 -5.82 -20.96 -2.10
C MET A 236 -4.78 -19.92 -2.50
N ARG A 237 -3.65 -20.32 -3.11
CA ARG A 237 -2.65 -19.41 -3.65
C ARG A 237 -3.25 -18.50 -4.73
N ILE A 238 -3.94 -19.07 -5.70
CA ILE A 238 -4.62 -18.30 -6.76
C ILE A 238 -5.65 -17.35 -6.15
N PHE A 239 -6.47 -17.81 -5.22
CA PHE A 239 -7.46 -16.97 -4.52
C PHE A 239 -6.81 -15.79 -3.84
N PHE A 240 -5.78 -16.01 -3.03
CA PHE A 240 -5.09 -14.95 -2.31
C PHE A 240 -4.34 -13.99 -3.24
N ILE A 241 -3.73 -14.48 -4.32
CA ILE A 241 -3.11 -13.61 -5.32
C ILE A 241 -4.18 -12.71 -5.95
N ILE A 242 -5.31 -13.24 -6.37
CA ILE A 242 -6.38 -12.47 -7.03
C ILE A 242 -6.90 -11.38 -6.10
N ILE A 243 -7.27 -11.69 -4.86
CA ILE A 243 -7.82 -10.69 -3.94
C ILE A 243 -6.79 -9.63 -3.54
N SER A 244 -5.54 -10.04 -3.27
CA SER A 244 -4.45 -9.10 -2.94
C SER A 244 -4.12 -8.20 -4.13
N SER A 245 -4.10 -8.78 -5.33
CA SER A 245 -3.86 -8.03 -6.57
C SER A 245 -4.97 -7.03 -6.86
N PHE A 246 -6.22 -7.41 -6.66
CA PHE A 246 -7.36 -6.50 -6.85
C PHE A 246 -7.26 -5.29 -5.92
N ILE A 247 -7.02 -5.53 -4.62
CA ILE A 247 -6.86 -4.46 -3.64
C ILE A 247 -5.69 -3.55 -4.01
N THR A 248 -4.52 -4.14 -4.32
CA THR A 248 -3.33 -3.36 -4.71
C THR A 248 -3.58 -2.57 -5.99
N ALA A 249 -4.28 -3.16 -6.98
CA ALA A 249 -4.62 -2.48 -8.23
C ALA A 249 -5.50 -1.25 -7.99
N VAL A 250 -6.53 -1.37 -7.16
CA VAL A 250 -7.39 -0.24 -6.78
C VAL A 250 -6.57 0.84 -6.08
N LEU A 251 -5.77 0.48 -5.06
CA LEU A 251 -4.95 1.45 -4.34
C LEU A 251 -3.98 2.19 -5.25
N VAL A 252 -3.22 1.45 -6.08
CA VAL A 252 -2.26 2.04 -7.03
C VAL A 252 -2.95 2.96 -8.01
N SER A 253 -4.16 2.63 -8.45
CA SER A 253 -4.93 3.47 -9.37
C SER A 253 -5.37 4.80 -8.73
N PHE A 254 -5.61 4.83 -7.41
CA PHE A 254 -5.91 6.07 -6.69
C PHE A 254 -4.68 6.90 -6.35
N VAL A 255 -3.63 6.27 -5.83
CA VAL A 255 -2.50 6.99 -5.20
C VAL A 255 -1.15 6.79 -5.91
N GLY A 256 -1.13 6.07 -7.04
CA GLY A 256 0.11 5.71 -7.72
C GLY A 256 0.91 4.62 -6.98
N ILE A 257 2.18 4.44 -7.38
CA ILE A 257 3.02 3.35 -6.85
C ILE A 257 3.67 3.79 -5.53
N ILE A 258 3.44 3.04 -4.46
CA ILE A 258 4.00 3.26 -3.13
C ILE A 258 4.64 1.97 -2.64
N GLY A 259 5.94 1.80 -2.87
CA GLY A 259 6.66 0.58 -2.49
C GLY A 259 7.13 0.54 -1.04
N PHE A 260 7.69 -0.62 -0.65
CA PHE A 260 8.31 -0.93 0.63
C PHE A 260 7.39 -1.02 1.85
N VAL A 261 6.22 -0.38 1.87
CA VAL A 261 5.27 -0.47 3.00
C VAL A 261 4.80 -1.91 3.19
N ASP A 262 4.51 -2.60 2.11
CA ASP A 262 4.11 -4.00 2.05
C ASP A 262 5.21 -5.00 2.41
N LEU A 263 6.47 -4.56 2.41
CA LEU A 263 7.63 -5.36 2.82
C LEU A 263 7.99 -5.13 4.29
N VAL A 264 8.11 -3.86 4.68
CA VAL A 264 8.62 -3.44 5.99
C VAL A 264 7.63 -3.75 7.11
N SER A 265 6.37 -3.38 6.95
CA SER A 265 5.36 -3.46 8.01
C SER A 265 5.05 -4.91 8.43
N PRO A 266 4.86 -5.89 7.52
CA PRO A 266 4.69 -7.28 7.89
C PRO A 266 5.91 -7.86 8.62
N HIS A 267 7.10 -7.44 8.24
CA HIS A 267 8.32 -7.89 8.88
C HIS A 267 8.40 -7.41 10.34
N ILE A 268 8.12 -6.13 10.59
CA ILE A 268 8.06 -5.56 11.94
C ILE A 268 7.00 -6.30 12.78
N ALA A 269 5.81 -6.51 12.23
CA ALA A 269 4.73 -7.20 12.92
C ALA A 269 5.12 -8.62 13.35
N ARG A 270 5.69 -9.42 12.43
CA ARG A 270 6.15 -10.78 12.73
C ARG A 270 7.28 -10.81 13.78
N LYS A 271 8.19 -9.86 13.74
CA LYS A 271 9.28 -9.76 14.72
C LYS A 271 8.77 -9.49 16.14
N ILE A 272 7.70 -8.72 16.29
CA ILE A 272 7.13 -8.32 17.59
C ILE A 272 6.11 -9.34 18.12
N PHE A 273 5.25 -9.89 17.22
CA PHE A 273 4.08 -10.71 17.58
C PHE A 273 4.18 -12.17 17.14
N LYS A 274 5.33 -12.60 16.62
CA LYS A 274 5.54 -13.92 16.00
C LYS A 274 4.75 -14.06 14.68
N ALA A 275 4.52 -15.31 14.22
CA ALA A 275 4.03 -15.58 12.86
C ALA A 275 2.52 -15.89 12.75
N ASN A 276 1.74 -15.88 13.84
CA ASN A 276 0.32 -16.20 13.80
C ASN A 276 -0.48 -15.12 13.06
N HIS A 277 -1.12 -15.47 11.94
CA HIS A 277 -1.78 -14.51 11.03
C HIS A 277 -2.95 -13.77 11.65
N ILE A 278 -3.71 -14.35 12.57
CA ILE A 278 -4.82 -13.66 13.24
C ILE A 278 -4.35 -12.40 14.00
N ILE A 279 -3.08 -12.39 14.43
CA ILE A 279 -2.47 -11.25 15.14
C ILE A 279 -1.65 -10.40 14.16
N VAL A 280 -0.88 -11.05 13.29
CA VAL A 280 0.02 -10.37 12.35
C VAL A 280 -0.76 -9.48 11.38
N LEU A 281 -1.90 -9.92 10.88
CA LEU A 281 -2.71 -9.15 9.94
C LEU A 281 -3.10 -7.77 10.50
N PRO A 282 -3.84 -7.67 11.63
CA PRO A 282 -4.21 -6.35 12.15
C PRO A 282 -3.00 -5.54 12.62
N MET A 283 -1.99 -6.18 13.21
CA MET A 283 -0.79 -5.46 13.65
C MET A 283 0.02 -4.91 12.47
N SER A 284 0.15 -5.67 11.40
CA SER A 284 0.77 -5.21 10.15
C SER A 284 0.02 -4.01 9.55
N ALA A 285 -1.30 -4.06 9.52
CA ALA A 285 -2.11 -2.94 9.05
C ALA A 285 -1.83 -1.65 9.84
N LEU A 286 -1.77 -1.76 11.19
CA LEU A 286 -1.43 -0.62 12.05
C LEU A 286 -0.02 -0.08 11.75
N PHE A 287 0.99 -0.95 11.64
CA PHE A 287 2.35 -0.53 11.29
C PHE A 287 2.44 0.10 9.91
N GLY A 288 1.72 -0.46 8.92
CA GLY A 288 1.65 0.11 7.58
C GLY A 288 1.06 1.52 7.56
N GLY A 289 -0.03 1.72 8.31
CA GLY A 289 -0.64 3.03 8.49
C GLY A 289 0.29 4.04 9.16
N ILE A 290 0.98 3.65 10.24
CA ILE A 290 1.96 4.50 10.92
C ILE A 290 3.11 4.87 9.96
N LEU A 291 3.68 3.87 9.27
CA LEU A 291 4.82 4.07 8.38
C LEU A 291 4.48 5.03 7.25
N LEU A 292 3.29 4.89 6.64
CA LEU A 292 2.90 5.76 5.55
C LEU A 292 2.52 7.17 6.02
N ASN A 293 1.93 7.32 7.23
CA ASN A 293 1.73 8.63 7.84
C ASN A 293 3.05 9.35 8.12
N VAL A 294 4.05 8.64 8.65
CA VAL A 294 5.38 9.20 8.89
C VAL A 294 6.04 9.60 7.56
N ALA A 295 5.98 8.74 6.54
CA ALA A 295 6.49 9.06 5.22
C ALA A 295 5.80 10.29 4.61
N ASP A 296 4.48 10.45 4.82
CA ASP A 296 3.73 11.61 4.36
C ASP A 296 4.14 12.91 5.07
N ILE A 297 4.47 12.86 6.37
CA ILE A 297 5.03 14.01 7.07
C ILE A 297 6.34 14.44 6.40
N PHE A 298 7.27 13.52 6.17
CA PHE A 298 8.54 13.81 5.49
C PHE A 298 8.33 14.38 4.09
N SER A 299 7.38 13.82 3.32
CA SER A 299 7.01 14.31 1.99
C SER A 299 6.66 15.81 1.96
N ARG A 300 6.10 16.34 3.07
CA ARG A 300 5.61 17.71 3.19
C ARG A 300 6.61 18.69 3.81
N ILE A 301 7.66 18.22 4.49
CA ILE A 301 8.57 19.09 5.23
C ILE A 301 9.97 19.21 4.62
N ILE A 302 10.42 18.22 3.81
CA ILE A 302 11.78 18.20 3.27
C ILE A 302 12.03 19.36 2.32
N ILE A 303 11.05 19.70 1.48
CA ILE A 303 11.15 20.84 0.57
C ILE A 303 10.05 21.83 0.91
N SER A 304 10.45 23.04 1.31
CA SER A 304 9.49 24.11 1.63
C SER A 304 8.70 24.50 0.37
N GLY A 305 7.37 24.47 0.47
CA GLY A 305 6.47 24.86 -0.64
C GLY A 305 6.23 23.80 -1.71
N ALA A 306 6.87 22.61 -1.62
CA ALA A 306 6.64 21.50 -2.54
C ALA A 306 6.43 20.18 -1.78
N ASN A 307 5.54 19.32 -2.30
CA ASN A 307 5.38 17.99 -1.76
C ASN A 307 6.18 16.99 -2.60
N ILE A 308 7.11 16.28 -1.97
CA ILE A 308 7.84 15.20 -2.62
C ILE A 308 6.88 14.02 -2.83
N PRO A 309 6.89 13.37 -4.01
CA PRO A 309 6.13 12.15 -4.23
C PRO A 309 6.41 11.10 -3.14
N ILE A 310 5.35 10.50 -2.58
CA ILE A 310 5.47 9.67 -1.38
C ILE A 310 6.23 8.36 -1.64
N GLY A 311 6.16 7.84 -2.85
CA GLY A 311 6.92 6.65 -3.25
C GLY A 311 8.44 6.84 -3.15
N ILE A 312 8.94 8.07 -3.37
CA ILE A 312 10.36 8.40 -3.17
C ILE A 312 10.72 8.27 -1.68
N ILE A 313 9.91 8.85 -0.80
CA ILE A 313 10.16 8.83 0.64
C ILE A 313 10.08 7.39 1.19
N THR A 314 9.08 6.62 0.78
CA THR A 314 8.96 5.22 1.24
C THR A 314 10.10 4.36 0.73
N ALA A 315 10.63 4.61 -0.48
CA ALA A 315 11.80 3.92 -1.00
C ALA A 315 13.08 4.30 -0.25
N LEU A 316 13.28 5.60 0.05
CA LEU A 316 14.44 6.08 0.80
C LEU A 316 14.49 5.53 2.23
N ILE A 317 13.35 5.33 2.88
CA ILE A 317 13.27 4.74 4.22
C ILE A 317 13.34 3.22 4.14
N GLY A 318 12.59 2.64 3.20
CA GLY A 318 12.38 1.19 3.13
C GLY A 318 13.59 0.41 2.64
N ALA A 319 14.32 0.89 1.64
CA ALA A 319 15.46 0.16 1.09
C ALA A 319 16.62 0.02 2.09
N PRO A 320 17.08 1.06 2.80
CA PRO A 320 18.09 0.92 3.84
C PRO A 320 17.64 0.03 5.01
N PHE A 321 16.37 0.18 5.43
CA PHE A 321 15.80 -0.66 6.49
C PHE A 321 15.83 -2.14 6.10
N PHE A 322 15.51 -2.45 4.85
CA PHE A 322 15.51 -3.83 4.37
C PHE A 322 16.92 -4.42 4.26
N LEU A 323 17.88 -3.62 3.78
CA LEU A 323 19.30 -4.02 3.78
C LEU A 323 19.81 -4.30 5.19
N TYR A 324 19.49 -3.44 6.15
CA TYR A 324 19.86 -3.62 7.55
C TYR A 324 19.32 -4.95 8.12
N ILE A 325 18.05 -5.26 7.89
CA ILE A 325 17.43 -6.51 8.34
C ILE A 325 18.10 -7.72 7.69
N PHE A 326 18.43 -7.64 6.41
CA PHE A 326 19.04 -8.73 5.67
C PHE A 326 20.45 -9.07 6.20
N ILE A 327 21.23 -8.04 6.52
CA ILE A 327 22.59 -8.19 7.09
C ILE A 327 22.52 -8.82 8.48
N ILE A 328 21.66 -8.30 9.37
CA ILE A 328 21.56 -8.84 10.75
C ILE A 328 20.95 -10.24 10.78
N GLY A 329 19.95 -10.51 9.93
CA GLY A 329 19.35 -11.85 9.85
C GLY A 329 20.32 -12.94 9.43
N ARG A 330 21.36 -12.58 8.69
CA ARG A 330 22.47 -13.49 8.34
C ARG A 330 23.39 -13.77 9.53
N ASN A 331 23.69 -12.77 10.33
CA ASN A 331 24.57 -12.90 11.49
C ASN A 331 23.97 -13.71 12.65
N ASN A 332 22.64 -13.77 12.74
CA ASN A 332 21.95 -14.57 13.77
C ASN A 332 21.72 -16.03 13.37
N LYS A 333 22.20 -16.48 12.20
CA LYS A 333 22.17 -17.88 11.73
C LYS A 333 23.55 -18.54 11.76
N LEU A 334 24.60 -17.84 12.21
CA LEU A 334 25.93 -18.33 12.56
C LEU A 334 26.04 -18.43 14.08
#